data_fc0161f7b4a8d07ec5ea986eba1d68fc
#
_entry.id   fc0161f7b4a8d07ec5ea986eba1d68fc
#
_cell.length_a   1.000
_cell.length_b   1.000
_cell.length_c   1.000
_cell.angle_alpha   90.00
_cell.angle_beta   90.00
_cell.angle_gamma   90.00
#
_symmetry.space_group_name_H-M   'P 1'
#
loop_
_entity.id
_entity.type
_entity.pdbx_description
1 polymer ?
#
loop_
_entity_poly.entity_id
_entity_poly.type
_entity_poly.pdbx_seq_one_letter_code
_entity_poly.pdbx_strand_id
1 'polypeptide(L)'
;MKILVISDIHGNASALGAVLEVEQDADHIIFLGDALLSGPQANETMTLLDGLTLDIAIMGNHDEEVLDPAIFQEWPAEWVALNNWIIDQLEPGTADKLKQFSGNGQYELDGLRMYLHHGELERGKPAALPNAADNTFAELDPGNDTDLVLFGHTHVQFQRQVAGRTYINPGSIGQPRCGRLHACYGVFLDGVYEPRQITYDPAPWLDALDNITPLKDLPDFHKWLREGLLNGYGIGEREPWTQFAAEGYC
;
A
#
# COMPACT_ATOMS: atom_id res chain seq x y z
N MET A 1 2.95 -20.03 -14.17
CA MET A 1 3.25 -19.44 -12.85
C MET A 1 2.62 -18.07 -12.76
N LYS A 2 1.85 -17.82 -11.70
CA LYS A 2 1.14 -16.56 -11.43
C LYS A 2 1.59 -15.99 -10.07
N ILE A 3 2.19 -14.81 -10.08
CA ILE A 3 2.62 -14.11 -8.85
C ILE A 3 1.73 -12.89 -8.67
N LEU A 4 1.00 -12.83 -7.56
CA LEU A 4 0.24 -11.65 -7.14
C LEU A 4 1.17 -10.70 -6.39
N VAL A 5 1.17 -9.42 -6.78
CA VAL A 5 1.92 -8.34 -6.11
C VAL A 5 0.94 -7.32 -5.56
N ILE A 6 0.89 -7.21 -4.24
CA ILE A 6 0.01 -6.29 -3.51
C ILE A 6 0.82 -5.32 -2.66
N SER A 7 0.29 -4.14 -2.42
CA SER A 7 0.91 -3.08 -1.63
C SER A 7 -0.14 -2.15 -1.01
N ASP A 8 0.22 -1.47 0.06
CA ASP A 8 -0.51 -0.31 0.57
C ASP A 8 -2.01 -0.63 0.82
N ILE A 9 -2.26 -1.63 1.68
CA ILE A 9 -3.62 -2.10 1.99
C ILE A 9 -4.32 -1.11 2.92
N HIS A 10 -3.59 -0.53 3.85
CA HIS A 10 -4.08 0.52 4.75
C HIS A 10 -5.41 0.18 5.43
N GLY A 11 -5.49 -0.98 6.07
CA GLY A 11 -6.70 -1.37 6.81
C GLY A 11 -7.97 -1.33 5.96
N ASN A 12 -7.88 -1.74 4.68
CA ASN A 12 -9.01 -1.88 3.77
C ASN A 12 -9.22 -3.35 3.40
N ALA A 13 -9.75 -4.11 4.35
CA ALA A 13 -10.05 -5.53 4.16
C ALA A 13 -11.08 -5.76 3.04
N SER A 14 -11.98 -4.79 2.81
CA SER A 14 -12.99 -4.89 1.74
C SER A 14 -12.32 -4.92 0.36
N ALA A 15 -11.34 -4.05 0.14
CA ALA A 15 -10.57 -4.01 -1.10
C ALA A 15 -9.68 -5.25 -1.25
N LEU A 16 -8.95 -5.62 -0.18
CA LEU A 16 -8.08 -6.80 -0.19
C LEU A 16 -8.90 -8.07 -0.48
N GLY A 17 -10.03 -8.26 0.22
CA GLY A 17 -10.89 -9.43 0.02
C GLY A 17 -11.36 -9.58 -1.43
N ALA A 18 -11.74 -8.47 -2.08
CA ALA A 18 -12.14 -8.48 -3.49
C ALA A 18 -10.99 -8.88 -4.43
N VAL A 19 -9.75 -8.42 -4.16
CA VAL A 19 -8.57 -8.84 -4.94
C VAL A 19 -8.30 -10.32 -4.75
N LEU A 20 -8.33 -10.82 -3.51
CA LEU A 20 -8.09 -12.23 -3.20
C LEU A 20 -9.14 -13.17 -3.81
N GLU A 21 -10.40 -12.73 -3.91
CA GLU A 21 -11.46 -13.50 -4.57
C GLU A 21 -11.18 -13.66 -6.07
N VAL A 22 -10.70 -12.62 -6.74
CA VAL A 22 -10.36 -12.66 -8.17
C VAL A 22 -9.07 -13.44 -8.44
N GLU A 23 -8.08 -13.32 -7.56
CA GLU A 23 -6.73 -13.86 -7.76
C GLU A 23 -6.47 -15.13 -6.91
N GLN A 24 -7.54 -15.87 -6.54
CA GLN A 24 -7.46 -17.09 -5.71
C GLN A 24 -6.57 -18.22 -6.29
N ASP A 25 -6.24 -18.14 -7.59
CA ASP A 25 -5.36 -19.07 -8.31
C ASP A 25 -3.90 -18.57 -8.39
N ALA A 26 -3.51 -17.55 -7.64
CA ALA A 26 -2.12 -17.12 -7.57
C ALA A 26 -1.25 -18.24 -6.96
N ASP A 27 -0.15 -18.57 -7.63
CA ASP A 27 0.83 -19.54 -7.13
C ASP A 27 1.66 -18.97 -5.98
N HIS A 28 1.94 -17.64 -6.04
CA HIS A 28 2.77 -16.90 -5.09
C HIS A 28 2.20 -15.52 -4.81
N ILE A 29 2.52 -14.98 -3.62
CA ILE A 29 2.10 -13.63 -3.19
C ILE A 29 3.29 -12.85 -2.66
N ILE A 30 3.51 -11.65 -3.22
CA ILE A 30 4.46 -10.65 -2.75
C ILE A 30 3.68 -9.48 -2.15
N PHE A 31 3.99 -9.12 -0.91
CA PHE A 31 3.44 -7.96 -0.23
C PHE A 31 4.52 -6.90 0.01
N LEU A 32 4.27 -5.67 -0.44
CA LEU A 32 5.25 -4.58 -0.43
C LEU A 32 5.08 -3.60 0.75
N GLY A 33 4.33 -3.98 1.79
CA GLY A 33 4.19 -3.18 3.01
C GLY A 33 2.93 -2.32 3.09
N ASP A 34 2.76 -1.65 4.22
CA ASP A 34 1.63 -0.80 4.62
C ASP A 34 0.30 -1.57 4.72
N ALA A 35 0.26 -2.47 5.72
CA ALA A 35 -0.92 -3.28 5.97
C ALA A 35 -2.09 -2.51 6.60
N LEU A 36 -1.87 -1.66 7.62
CA LEU A 36 -2.91 -1.30 8.57
C LEU A 36 -3.29 0.19 8.65
N LEU A 37 -2.35 1.10 8.89
CA LEU A 37 -2.68 2.52 9.11
C LEU A 37 -2.91 3.25 7.78
N SER A 38 -3.84 4.18 7.70
CA SER A 38 -4.79 4.65 8.73
C SER A 38 -6.22 4.20 8.39
N GLY A 39 -6.45 2.95 8.08
CA GLY A 39 -7.78 2.44 7.68
C GLY A 39 -8.52 1.75 8.81
N PRO A 40 -9.86 1.74 8.77
CA PRO A 40 -10.71 1.29 9.88
C PRO A 40 -10.79 -0.24 10.05
N GLN A 41 -10.43 -1.03 9.04
CA GLN A 41 -10.57 -2.49 9.05
C GLN A 41 -9.22 -3.19 9.31
N ALA A 42 -8.45 -2.70 10.30
CA ALA A 42 -7.11 -3.20 10.57
C ALA A 42 -7.09 -4.69 10.99
N ASN A 43 -7.96 -5.11 11.89
CA ASN A 43 -8.03 -6.50 12.36
C ASN A 43 -8.54 -7.45 11.27
N GLU A 44 -9.53 -7.02 10.48
CA GLU A 44 -10.04 -7.78 9.34
C GLU A 44 -8.95 -7.94 8.26
N THR A 45 -8.15 -6.90 8.03
CA THR A 45 -7.00 -6.95 7.11
C THR A 45 -5.97 -7.97 7.60
N MET A 46 -5.60 -7.94 8.87
CA MET A 46 -4.68 -8.94 9.44
C MET A 46 -5.25 -10.35 9.37
N THR A 47 -6.55 -10.52 9.59
CA THR A 47 -7.21 -11.82 9.46
C THR A 47 -7.09 -12.38 8.04
N LEU A 48 -7.26 -11.54 7.02
CA LEU A 48 -7.06 -11.95 5.63
C LEU A 48 -5.60 -12.29 5.34
N LEU A 49 -4.66 -11.45 5.77
CA LEU A 49 -3.22 -11.69 5.57
C LEU A 49 -2.75 -12.97 6.27
N ASP A 50 -3.25 -13.26 7.46
CA ASP A 50 -2.95 -14.51 8.20
C ASP A 50 -3.47 -15.76 7.49
N GLY A 51 -4.52 -15.62 6.69
CA GLY A 51 -5.05 -16.71 5.86
C GLY A 51 -4.24 -17.00 4.61
N LEU A 52 -3.23 -16.19 4.29
CA LEU A 52 -2.42 -16.30 3.10
C LEU A 52 -1.05 -16.91 3.39
N THR A 53 -0.45 -17.53 2.39
CA THR A 53 0.98 -17.80 2.36
C THR A 53 1.65 -16.64 1.62
N LEU A 54 2.19 -15.67 2.38
CA LEU A 54 2.99 -14.61 1.79
C LEU A 54 4.41 -15.15 1.55
N ASP A 55 4.79 -15.36 0.29
CA ASP A 55 6.13 -15.86 -0.05
C ASP A 55 7.19 -14.81 0.31
N ILE A 56 6.88 -13.54 0.06
CA ILE A 56 7.70 -12.40 0.48
C ILE A 56 6.78 -11.31 1.00
N ALA A 57 7.06 -10.81 2.21
CA ALA A 57 6.41 -9.64 2.77
C ALA A 57 7.48 -8.69 3.32
N ILE A 58 7.47 -7.44 2.86
CA ILE A 58 8.37 -6.41 3.37
C ILE A 58 7.62 -5.40 4.23
N MET A 59 8.36 -4.75 5.13
CA MET A 59 7.84 -3.72 6.05
C MET A 59 7.63 -2.42 5.31
N GLY A 60 6.46 -1.79 5.48
CA GLY A 60 6.21 -0.42 5.08
C GLY A 60 6.38 0.58 6.23
N ASN A 61 6.36 1.87 5.93
CA ASN A 61 6.52 2.91 6.96
C ASN A 61 5.33 2.94 7.95
N HIS A 62 4.12 2.69 7.49
CA HIS A 62 2.96 2.61 8.38
C HIS A 62 2.94 1.33 9.23
N ASP A 63 3.58 0.25 8.79
CA ASP A 63 3.79 -0.93 9.63
C ASP A 63 4.79 -0.61 10.76
N GLU A 64 5.87 0.14 10.47
CA GLU A 64 6.81 0.64 11.49
C GLU A 64 6.13 1.56 12.49
N GLU A 65 5.22 2.43 12.05
CA GLU A 65 4.43 3.32 12.90
C GLU A 65 3.49 2.56 13.86
N VAL A 66 2.98 1.41 13.46
CA VAL A 66 2.24 0.51 14.40
C VAL A 66 3.18 -0.01 15.48
N LEU A 67 4.42 -0.33 15.13
CA LEU A 67 5.41 -0.87 16.07
C LEU A 67 6.02 0.20 16.98
N ASP A 68 6.15 1.43 16.49
CA ASP A 68 6.63 2.60 17.23
C ASP A 68 5.72 3.82 17.00
N PRO A 69 4.61 3.93 17.76
CA PRO A 69 3.69 5.05 17.63
C PRO A 69 4.30 6.44 17.92
N ALA A 70 5.52 6.53 18.45
CA ALA A 70 6.21 7.79 18.65
C ALA A 70 6.51 8.52 17.32
N ILE A 71 6.61 7.78 16.21
CA ILE A 71 6.93 8.32 14.88
C ILE A 71 5.91 9.37 14.42
N PHE A 72 4.61 9.17 14.70
CA PHE A 72 3.55 10.04 14.23
C PHE A 72 2.97 11.00 15.29
N GLN A 73 3.53 11.06 16.50
CA GLN A 73 2.98 11.91 17.59
C GLN A 73 3.06 13.42 17.28
N GLU A 74 3.89 13.85 16.35
CA GLU A 74 3.99 15.24 15.89
C GLU A 74 3.10 15.56 14.67
N TRP A 75 2.30 14.59 14.20
CA TRP A 75 1.34 14.79 13.11
C TRP A 75 0.14 15.65 13.57
N PRO A 76 -0.72 16.13 12.65
CA PRO A 76 -1.96 16.79 13.01
C PRO A 76 -2.79 15.95 13.99
N ALA A 77 -3.39 16.61 14.99
CA ALA A 77 -4.01 15.92 16.13
C ALA A 77 -5.10 14.92 15.75
N GLU A 78 -5.83 15.19 14.66
CA GLU A 78 -6.85 14.29 14.12
C GLU A 78 -6.27 12.97 13.62
N TRP A 79 -5.09 12.99 12.98
CA TRP A 79 -4.37 11.79 12.56
C TRP A 79 -3.83 11.00 13.75
N VAL A 80 -3.26 11.71 14.73
CA VAL A 80 -2.77 11.07 15.96
C VAL A 80 -3.92 10.37 16.69
N ALA A 81 -5.09 11.04 16.80
CA ALA A 81 -6.26 10.47 17.45
C ALA A 81 -6.78 9.21 16.70
N LEU A 82 -6.83 9.26 15.36
CA LEU A 82 -7.24 8.15 14.53
C LEU A 82 -6.29 6.96 14.67
N ASN A 83 -4.99 7.19 14.47
CA ASN A 83 -3.99 6.12 14.47
C ASN A 83 -3.83 5.47 15.85
N ASN A 84 -3.79 6.27 16.93
CA ASN A 84 -3.77 5.71 18.28
C ASN A 84 -5.02 4.85 18.56
N TRP A 85 -6.21 5.32 18.15
CA TRP A 85 -7.43 4.53 18.33
C TRP A 85 -7.36 3.20 17.57
N ILE A 86 -6.89 3.20 16.31
CA ILE A 86 -6.73 1.96 15.52
C ILE A 86 -5.76 1.01 16.22
N ILE A 87 -4.60 1.50 16.67
CA ILE A 87 -3.59 0.68 17.37
C ILE A 87 -4.14 0.09 18.66
N ASP A 88 -4.91 0.87 19.43
CA ASP A 88 -5.54 0.40 20.67
C ASP A 88 -6.59 -0.70 20.45
N GLN A 89 -7.14 -0.82 19.24
CA GLN A 89 -8.10 -1.87 18.88
C GLN A 89 -7.45 -3.12 18.27
N LEU A 90 -6.13 -3.11 17.99
CA LEU A 90 -5.47 -4.25 17.37
C LEU A 90 -5.51 -5.49 18.26
N GLU A 91 -5.78 -6.62 17.62
CA GLU A 91 -5.76 -7.92 18.28
C GLU A 91 -4.37 -8.25 18.84
N PRO A 92 -4.31 -8.94 20.00
CA PRO A 92 -3.05 -9.37 20.57
C PRO A 92 -2.22 -10.20 19.58
N GLY A 93 -0.92 -9.87 19.46
CA GLY A 93 0.00 -10.55 18.53
C GLY A 93 0.15 -9.89 17.16
N THR A 94 -0.65 -8.89 16.82
CA THR A 94 -0.51 -8.15 15.55
C THR A 94 0.90 -7.56 15.40
N ALA A 95 1.44 -6.93 16.44
CA ALA A 95 2.80 -6.39 16.41
C ALA A 95 3.86 -7.48 16.18
N ASP A 96 3.68 -8.69 16.72
CA ASP A 96 4.64 -9.78 16.53
C ASP A 96 4.56 -10.36 15.09
N LYS A 97 3.42 -10.25 14.44
CA LYS A 97 3.25 -10.61 13.02
C LYS A 97 3.93 -9.59 12.11
N LEU A 98 3.70 -8.30 12.34
CA LEU A 98 4.36 -7.23 11.58
C LEU A 98 5.89 -7.32 11.66
N LYS A 99 6.45 -7.65 12.83
CA LYS A 99 7.91 -7.86 13.00
C LYS A 99 8.48 -9.00 12.16
N GLN A 100 7.64 -9.86 11.58
CA GLN A 100 8.10 -10.94 10.69
C GLN A 100 8.26 -10.45 9.25
N PHE A 101 7.77 -9.26 8.91
CA PHE A 101 8.01 -8.67 7.62
C PHE A 101 9.49 -8.34 7.46
N SER A 102 10.03 -8.62 6.28
CA SER A 102 11.43 -8.43 5.95
C SER A 102 11.73 -6.96 5.60
N GLY A 103 12.99 -6.59 5.61
CA GLY A 103 13.43 -5.28 5.11
C GLY A 103 13.50 -5.22 3.59
N ASN A 104 13.74 -4.01 3.07
CA ASN A 104 14.08 -3.80 1.67
C ASN A 104 15.31 -4.62 1.27
N GLY A 105 15.34 -5.16 0.05
CA GLY A 105 16.47 -5.99 -0.38
C GLY A 105 16.27 -6.76 -1.67
N GLN A 106 17.27 -7.59 -1.99
CA GLN A 106 17.20 -8.52 -3.11
C GLN A 106 16.47 -9.80 -2.71
N TYR A 107 15.58 -10.24 -3.58
CA TYR A 107 14.79 -11.47 -3.43
C TYR A 107 14.78 -12.25 -4.73
N GLU A 108 14.56 -13.55 -4.60
CA GLU A 108 14.37 -14.44 -5.74
C GLU A 108 13.15 -15.34 -5.47
N LEU A 109 12.26 -15.41 -6.44
CA LEU A 109 11.07 -16.25 -6.38
C LEU A 109 10.86 -16.91 -7.75
N ASP A 110 10.95 -18.23 -7.80
CA ASP A 110 10.82 -19.06 -9.01
C ASP A 110 11.68 -18.56 -10.19
N GLY A 111 12.92 -18.17 -9.90
CA GLY A 111 13.88 -17.69 -10.90
C GLY A 111 13.69 -16.23 -11.30
N LEU A 112 12.67 -15.54 -10.78
CA LEU A 112 12.52 -14.08 -10.94
C LEU A 112 13.33 -13.37 -9.87
N ARG A 113 14.44 -12.75 -10.28
CA ARG A 113 15.30 -11.94 -9.41
C ARG A 113 14.81 -10.51 -9.40
N MET A 114 14.58 -9.95 -8.20
CA MET A 114 14.03 -8.62 -8.03
C MET A 114 14.65 -7.92 -6.80
N TYR A 115 14.63 -6.61 -6.81
CA TYR A 115 14.84 -5.80 -5.62
C TYR A 115 13.47 -5.30 -5.14
N LEU A 116 13.17 -5.50 -3.86
CA LEU A 116 11.94 -5.01 -3.24
C LEU A 116 12.26 -3.85 -2.31
N HIS A 117 11.51 -2.79 -2.45
CA HIS A 117 11.58 -1.60 -1.60
C HIS A 117 10.17 -1.14 -1.28
N HIS A 118 9.87 -0.76 0.00
CA HIS A 118 8.53 -0.23 0.24
C HIS A 118 8.26 1.03 -0.61
N GLY A 119 9.22 1.90 -0.77
CA GLY A 119 9.11 3.09 -1.64
C GLY A 119 9.34 4.41 -0.91
N GLU A 120 9.34 4.39 0.43
CA GLU A 120 9.72 5.56 1.22
C GLU A 120 11.22 5.81 1.07
N LEU A 121 11.57 7.03 0.64
CA LEU A 121 12.94 7.53 0.60
C LEU A 121 13.22 8.39 1.83
N GLU A 122 14.50 8.69 2.07
CA GLU A 122 14.89 9.57 3.18
C GLU A 122 14.06 10.85 3.21
N ARG A 123 13.71 11.31 4.41
CA ARG A 123 12.90 12.52 4.63
C ARG A 123 13.46 13.72 3.86
N GLY A 124 12.59 14.36 3.06
CA GLY A 124 12.97 15.50 2.22
C GLY A 124 13.45 15.14 0.82
N LYS A 125 13.54 13.86 0.49
CA LYS A 125 13.75 13.39 -0.89
C LYS A 125 12.43 13.40 -1.66
N PRO A 126 12.47 13.66 -2.99
CA PRO A 126 11.29 13.49 -3.84
C PRO A 126 10.84 12.03 -3.87
N ALA A 127 9.53 11.77 -3.82
CA ALA A 127 8.99 10.44 -4.01
C ALA A 127 9.24 9.93 -5.44
N ALA A 128 9.34 8.61 -5.61
CA ALA A 128 9.48 7.95 -6.91
C ALA A 128 8.13 7.92 -7.65
N LEU A 129 7.73 9.04 -8.20
CA LEU A 129 6.50 9.26 -8.96
C LEU A 129 6.73 9.07 -10.47
N PRO A 130 5.67 8.92 -11.29
CA PRO A 130 5.79 8.72 -12.73
C PRO A 130 6.67 9.74 -13.45
N ASN A 131 6.64 11.01 -13.00
CA ASN A 131 7.40 12.14 -13.56
C ASN A 131 8.68 12.49 -12.79
N ALA A 132 9.06 11.70 -11.77
CA ALA A 132 10.28 11.96 -11.00
C ALA A 132 11.53 11.83 -11.87
N ALA A 133 12.61 12.48 -11.46
CA ALA A 133 13.91 12.38 -12.13
C ALA A 133 14.48 10.95 -12.01
N ASP A 134 15.27 10.53 -12.99
CA ASP A 134 15.84 9.18 -13.05
C ASP A 134 16.69 8.81 -11.81
N ASN A 135 17.39 9.80 -11.24
CA ASN A 135 18.18 9.59 -10.03
C ASN A 135 17.34 9.28 -8.78
N THR A 136 16.06 9.70 -8.75
CA THR A 136 15.14 9.34 -7.66
C THR A 136 14.90 7.82 -7.64
N PHE A 137 14.76 7.21 -8.81
CA PHE A 137 14.59 5.76 -8.90
C PHE A 137 15.85 4.99 -8.49
N ALA A 138 17.04 5.51 -8.80
CA ALA A 138 18.29 4.90 -8.38
C ALA A 138 18.50 4.91 -6.85
N GLU A 139 17.76 5.73 -6.11
CA GLU A 139 17.79 5.74 -4.65
C GLU A 139 16.96 4.60 -4.02
N LEU A 140 16.01 4.01 -4.77
CA LEU A 140 15.24 2.85 -4.31
C LEU A 140 16.09 1.58 -4.22
N ASP A 141 17.14 1.45 -5.04
CA ASP A 141 17.95 0.24 -5.17
C ASP A 141 19.47 0.49 -5.20
N PRO A 142 20.03 1.23 -4.25
CA PRO A 142 21.43 1.64 -4.31
C PRO A 142 22.39 0.44 -4.35
N GLY A 143 23.20 0.36 -5.39
CA GLY A 143 24.21 -0.70 -5.55
C GLY A 143 23.64 -2.08 -5.92
N ASN A 144 22.35 -2.17 -6.26
CA ASN A 144 21.71 -3.39 -6.70
C ASN A 144 22.07 -3.75 -8.15
N ASP A 145 22.07 -5.04 -8.47
CA ASP A 145 22.38 -5.59 -9.81
C ASP A 145 21.18 -6.29 -10.48
N THR A 146 19.97 -6.22 -9.90
CA THR A 146 18.78 -6.77 -10.53
C THR A 146 18.20 -5.81 -11.58
N ASP A 147 17.56 -6.38 -12.61
CA ASP A 147 16.92 -5.60 -13.67
C ASP A 147 15.48 -5.20 -13.33
N LEU A 148 14.93 -5.74 -12.22
CA LEU A 148 13.55 -5.54 -11.77
C LEU A 148 13.53 -4.99 -10.34
N VAL A 149 12.82 -3.87 -10.15
CA VAL A 149 12.59 -3.23 -8.84
C VAL A 149 11.08 -3.08 -8.63
N LEU A 150 10.54 -3.66 -7.57
CA LEU A 150 9.14 -3.48 -7.17
C LEU A 150 9.08 -2.58 -5.94
N PHE A 151 8.16 -1.63 -5.93
CA PHE A 151 8.00 -0.71 -4.80
C PHE A 151 6.56 -0.21 -4.66
N GLY A 152 6.16 0.23 -3.46
CA GLY A 152 4.84 0.74 -3.10
C GLY A 152 4.84 2.23 -2.75
N HIS A 153 4.22 2.57 -1.58
CA HIS A 153 4.26 3.87 -0.89
C HIS A 153 3.58 5.04 -1.62
N THR A 154 3.82 5.21 -2.93
CA THR A 154 3.25 6.36 -3.65
C THR A 154 1.79 6.16 -4.02
N HIS A 155 1.27 4.93 -3.96
CA HIS A 155 -0.09 4.51 -4.31
C HIS A 155 -0.47 4.76 -5.78
N VAL A 156 0.46 5.17 -6.62
CA VAL A 156 0.25 5.40 -8.05
C VAL A 156 0.74 4.18 -8.83
N GLN A 157 -0.15 3.54 -9.57
CA GLN A 157 0.18 2.36 -10.37
C GLN A 157 0.89 2.79 -11.65
N PHE A 158 2.14 2.34 -11.82
CA PHE A 158 2.91 2.59 -13.05
C PHE A 158 4.11 1.65 -13.21
N GLN A 159 4.65 1.65 -14.41
CA GLN A 159 5.91 1.01 -14.76
C GLN A 159 6.81 2.01 -15.48
N ARG A 160 8.10 2.01 -15.16
CA ARG A 160 9.08 2.89 -15.78
C ARG A 160 10.42 2.19 -16.04
N GLN A 161 11.03 2.48 -17.18
CA GLN A 161 12.39 2.08 -17.50
C GLN A 161 13.38 3.21 -17.17
N VAL A 162 14.38 2.92 -16.34
CA VAL A 162 15.44 3.85 -15.99
C VAL A 162 16.78 3.13 -16.04
N ALA A 163 17.71 3.61 -16.85
CA ALA A 163 19.07 3.06 -16.99
C ALA A 163 19.12 1.53 -17.23
N GLY A 164 18.16 0.99 -17.98
CA GLY A 164 18.06 -0.43 -18.30
C GLY A 164 17.31 -1.28 -17.27
N ARG A 165 16.91 -0.72 -16.14
CA ARG A 165 16.11 -1.39 -15.09
C ARG A 165 14.63 -1.07 -15.23
N THR A 166 13.79 -2.00 -14.83
CA THR A 166 12.33 -1.86 -14.78
C THR A 166 11.90 -1.59 -13.35
N TYR A 167 11.33 -0.42 -13.12
CA TYR A 167 10.70 -0.03 -11.86
C TYR A 167 9.21 -0.17 -11.97
N ILE A 168 8.58 -0.89 -11.02
CA ILE A 168 7.15 -1.18 -11.02
C ILE A 168 6.57 -0.80 -9.67
N ASN A 169 5.54 0.03 -9.70
CA ASN A 169 4.65 0.25 -8.57
C ASN A 169 3.29 -0.37 -8.89
N PRO A 170 2.81 -1.35 -8.12
CA PRO A 170 1.52 -1.99 -8.38
C PRO A 170 0.31 -1.11 -8.04
N GLY A 171 0.54 0.09 -7.48
CA GLY A 171 -0.49 0.93 -6.91
C GLY A 171 -0.87 0.49 -5.50
N SER A 172 -1.98 0.98 -4.99
CA SER A 172 -2.49 0.69 -3.65
C SER A 172 -3.75 -0.16 -3.71
N ILE A 173 -3.84 -1.16 -2.85
CA ILE A 173 -5.08 -1.92 -2.63
C ILE A 173 -6.12 -1.03 -1.96
N GLY A 174 -5.75 -0.35 -0.88
CA GLY A 174 -6.70 0.33 0.01
C GLY A 174 -6.90 1.80 -0.23
N GLN A 175 -5.91 2.48 -0.80
CA GLN A 175 -5.89 3.94 -0.95
C GLN A 175 -5.37 4.38 -2.32
N PRO A 176 -6.00 3.96 -3.42
CA PRO A 176 -5.56 4.33 -4.77
C PRO A 176 -5.60 5.86 -4.97
N ARG A 177 -4.78 6.35 -5.89
CA ARG A 177 -4.67 7.80 -6.19
C ARG A 177 -4.98 8.10 -7.65
N CYS A 178 -6.00 7.45 -8.19
CA CYS A 178 -6.34 7.50 -9.61
C CYS A 178 -7.67 8.19 -9.93
N GLY A 179 -8.32 8.78 -8.94
CA GLY A 179 -9.63 9.42 -9.15
C GLY A 179 -10.77 8.44 -9.37
N ARG A 180 -10.57 7.17 -9.05
CA ARG A 180 -11.56 6.09 -9.17
C ARG A 180 -11.46 5.14 -7.98
N LEU A 181 -12.61 4.66 -7.50
CA LEU A 181 -12.66 3.68 -6.43
C LEU A 181 -12.29 2.28 -6.98
N HIS A 182 -11.02 1.99 -7.01
CA HIS A 182 -10.47 0.71 -7.44
C HIS A 182 -9.45 0.20 -6.43
N ALA A 183 -9.31 -1.10 -6.29
CA ALA A 183 -8.12 -1.71 -5.72
C ALA A 183 -7.12 -1.93 -6.86
N CYS A 184 -5.91 -1.38 -6.71
CA CYS A 184 -4.84 -1.50 -7.69
C CYS A 184 -3.79 -2.50 -7.22
N TYR A 185 -3.35 -3.39 -8.12
CA TYR A 185 -2.38 -4.44 -7.82
C TYR A 185 -1.66 -4.88 -9.10
N GLY A 186 -0.67 -5.73 -8.97
CA GLY A 186 0.05 -6.31 -10.11
C GLY A 186 0.00 -7.83 -10.14
N VAL A 187 0.15 -8.39 -11.33
CA VAL A 187 0.30 -9.84 -11.50
C VAL A 187 1.45 -10.10 -12.47
N PHE A 188 2.34 -11.03 -12.13
CA PHE A 188 3.22 -11.63 -13.12
C PHE A 188 2.59 -12.91 -13.62
N LEU A 189 2.41 -13.03 -14.94
CA LEU A 189 2.02 -14.25 -15.62
C LEU A 189 3.21 -14.73 -16.46
N ASP A 190 3.77 -15.88 -16.10
CA ASP A 190 4.94 -16.46 -16.77
C ASP A 190 6.09 -15.44 -16.98
N GLY A 191 6.34 -14.61 -15.96
CA GLY A 191 7.38 -13.58 -15.95
C GLY A 191 7.01 -12.26 -16.63
N VAL A 192 5.80 -12.10 -17.15
CA VAL A 192 5.30 -10.86 -17.75
C VAL A 192 4.41 -10.12 -16.76
N TYR A 193 4.74 -8.86 -16.45
CA TYR A 193 3.97 -8.02 -15.56
C TYR A 193 2.72 -7.46 -16.22
N GLU A 194 1.59 -7.54 -15.50
CA GLU A 194 0.30 -6.96 -15.87
C GLU A 194 -0.21 -6.10 -14.70
N PRO A 195 -0.40 -4.77 -14.87
CA PRO A 195 -1.14 -3.96 -13.91
C PRO A 195 -2.61 -4.33 -13.94
N ARG A 196 -3.22 -4.50 -12.78
CA ARG A 196 -4.64 -4.85 -12.63
C ARG A 196 -5.35 -3.91 -11.69
N GLN A 197 -6.65 -3.75 -11.92
CA GLN A 197 -7.53 -2.89 -11.15
C GLN A 197 -8.91 -3.53 -11.08
N ILE A 198 -9.50 -3.55 -9.89
CA ILE A 198 -10.88 -4.03 -9.70
C ILE A 198 -11.69 -3.04 -8.88
N THR A 199 -12.99 -3.03 -9.11
CA THR A 199 -13.95 -2.35 -8.22
C THR A 199 -14.32 -3.26 -7.07
N TYR A 200 -14.65 -2.67 -5.92
CA TYR A 200 -15.14 -3.40 -4.75
C TYR A 200 -16.27 -2.63 -4.08
N ASP A 201 -17.00 -3.27 -3.18
CA ASP A 201 -18.01 -2.61 -2.37
C ASP A 201 -17.34 -1.86 -1.19
N PRO A 202 -17.38 -0.52 -1.16
CA PRO A 202 -16.80 0.26 -0.07
C PRO A 202 -17.67 0.30 1.20
N ALA A 203 -18.93 -0.19 1.15
CA ALA A 203 -19.87 -0.04 2.26
C ALA A 203 -19.33 -0.60 3.58
N PRO A 204 -18.74 -1.81 3.66
CA PRO A 204 -18.21 -2.32 4.92
C PRO A 204 -17.06 -1.48 5.48
N TRP A 205 -16.20 -0.89 4.62
CA TRP A 205 -15.14 0.01 5.06
C TRP A 205 -15.71 1.32 5.60
N LEU A 206 -16.72 1.88 4.92
CA LEU A 206 -17.39 3.11 5.35
C LEU A 206 -18.14 2.91 6.67
N ASP A 207 -18.81 1.77 6.85
CA ASP A 207 -19.47 1.41 8.08
C ASP A 207 -18.46 1.27 9.25
N ALA A 208 -17.30 0.68 8.99
CA ALA A 208 -16.23 0.59 9.98
C ALA A 208 -15.68 1.98 10.34
N LEU A 209 -15.49 2.88 9.35
CA LEU A 209 -15.07 4.26 9.58
C LEU A 209 -16.07 5.03 10.46
N ASP A 210 -17.38 4.87 10.22
CA ASP A 210 -18.44 5.52 10.98
C ASP A 210 -18.47 5.07 12.46
N ASN A 211 -17.86 3.93 12.78
CA ASN A 211 -17.76 3.39 14.14
C ASN A 211 -16.52 3.84 14.91
N ILE A 212 -15.57 4.55 14.27
CA ILE A 212 -14.37 5.06 14.94
C ILE A 212 -14.76 6.17 15.90
N THR A 213 -14.57 5.92 17.20
CA THR A 213 -15.05 6.83 18.27
C THR A 213 -14.47 8.24 18.17
N PRO A 214 -13.14 8.47 17.99
CA PRO A 214 -12.59 9.81 17.85
C PRO A 214 -13.18 10.63 16.70
N LEU A 215 -13.60 10.00 15.61
CA LEU A 215 -14.15 10.70 14.45
C LEU A 215 -15.52 11.34 14.70
N LYS A 216 -16.23 10.93 15.76
CA LYS A 216 -17.52 11.54 16.15
C LYS A 216 -17.36 12.99 16.58
N ASP A 217 -16.20 13.34 17.13
CA ASP A 217 -15.84 14.70 17.54
C ASP A 217 -15.08 15.48 16.45
N LEU A 218 -14.82 14.83 15.29
CA LEU A 218 -14.06 15.36 14.16
C LEU A 218 -14.85 15.22 12.84
N PRO A 219 -16.04 15.82 12.73
CA PRO A 219 -16.95 15.55 11.59
C PRO A 219 -16.38 15.99 10.23
N ASP A 220 -15.59 17.06 10.16
CA ASP A 220 -14.98 17.52 8.92
C ASP A 220 -13.87 16.54 8.45
N PHE A 221 -13.07 16.07 9.39
CA PHE A 221 -12.03 15.07 9.10
C PHE A 221 -12.65 13.71 8.71
N HIS A 222 -13.69 13.27 9.43
CA HIS A 222 -14.45 12.07 9.07
C HIS A 222 -15.02 12.16 7.65
N LYS A 223 -15.68 13.27 7.31
CA LYS A 223 -16.19 13.51 5.95
C LYS A 223 -15.09 13.48 4.91
N TRP A 224 -13.95 14.09 5.20
CA TRP A 224 -12.80 14.15 4.31
C TRP A 224 -12.21 12.74 4.02
N LEU A 225 -12.10 11.86 5.03
CA LEU A 225 -11.68 10.47 4.87
C LEU A 225 -12.64 9.70 3.96
N ARG A 226 -13.96 9.83 4.18
CA ARG A 226 -15.00 9.22 3.33
C ARG A 226 -14.91 9.67 1.88
N GLU A 227 -14.82 10.97 1.66
CA GLU A 227 -14.73 11.55 0.32
C GLU A 227 -13.42 11.16 -0.38
N GLY A 228 -12.32 11.09 0.35
CA GLY A 228 -11.02 10.64 -0.15
C GLY A 228 -11.11 9.24 -0.74
N LEU A 229 -11.67 8.28 0.02
CA LEU A 229 -11.89 6.93 -0.47
C LEU A 229 -12.81 6.90 -1.69
N LEU A 230 -14.02 7.48 -1.57
CA LEU A 230 -15.03 7.41 -2.62
C LEU A 230 -14.61 8.09 -3.92
N ASN A 231 -13.78 9.12 -3.83
CA ASN A 231 -13.24 9.81 -5.00
C ASN A 231 -11.97 9.14 -5.57
N GLY A 232 -11.45 8.09 -4.90
CA GLY A 232 -10.27 7.36 -5.36
C GLY A 232 -8.97 8.16 -5.31
N TYR A 233 -8.83 9.04 -4.32
CA TYR A 233 -7.58 9.77 -4.02
C TYR A 233 -6.96 9.36 -2.69
N GLY A 234 -7.42 8.24 -2.15
CA GLY A 234 -6.98 7.75 -0.85
C GLY A 234 -7.35 8.72 0.27
N ILE A 235 -6.60 8.68 1.35
CA ILE A 235 -6.71 9.63 2.45
C ILE A 235 -5.47 10.51 2.42
N GLY A 236 -5.63 11.81 2.20
CA GLY A 236 -4.54 12.75 2.06
C GLY A 236 -4.89 13.94 1.16
N GLU A 237 -3.90 14.74 0.84
CA GLU A 237 -4.07 15.83 -0.10
C GLU A 237 -4.31 15.29 -1.51
N ARG A 238 -5.08 16.01 -2.31
CA ARG A 238 -5.39 15.58 -3.67
C ARG A 238 -4.27 15.82 -4.68
N GLU A 239 -3.46 16.83 -4.44
CA GLU A 239 -2.35 17.15 -5.32
C GLU A 239 -1.05 16.46 -4.84
N PRO A 240 -0.23 15.88 -5.72
CA PRO A 240 -0.31 15.97 -7.21
C PRO A 240 -1.15 14.87 -7.88
N TRP A 241 -1.97 14.13 -7.14
CA TRP A 241 -2.66 12.93 -7.63
C TRP A 241 -3.67 13.20 -8.74
N THR A 242 -4.34 14.36 -8.72
CA THR A 242 -5.26 14.79 -9.79
C THR A 242 -4.57 14.90 -11.13
N GLN A 243 -3.31 15.34 -11.16
CA GLN A 243 -2.51 15.37 -12.38
C GLN A 243 -2.27 13.96 -12.92
N PHE A 244 -1.79 13.03 -12.06
CA PHE A 244 -1.51 11.66 -12.50
C PHE A 244 -2.77 10.92 -12.96
N ALA A 245 -3.89 11.13 -12.27
CA ALA A 245 -5.18 10.59 -12.71
C ALA A 245 -5.60 11.11 -14.09
N ALA A 246 -5.39 12.41 -14.36
CA ALA A 246 -5.66 13.02 -15.68
C ALA A 246 -4.72 12.50 -16.78
N GLU A 247 -3.50 12.12 -16.44
CA GLU A 247 -2.52 11.49 -17.34
C GLU A 247 -2.78 9.99 -17.56
N GLY A 248 -3.75 9.41 -16.84
CA GLY A 248 -4.19 8.02 -17.00
C GLY A 248 -3.52 7.02 -16.06
N TYR A 249 -2.73 7.47 -15.10
CA TYR A 249 -2.20 6.61 -14.04
C TYR A 249 -3.30 6.23 -13.02
N CYS A 250 -3.09 5.13 -12.34
CA CYS A 250 -4.00 4.71 -11.25
C CYS A 250 -3.26 4.50 -9.93
#